data_4b2d53ec358764e03efc78f4a81f2679
#
_entry.id   4b2d53ec358764e03efc78f4a81f2679
#
_cell.length_a   1.000
_cell.length_b   1.000
_cell.length_c   1.000
_cell.angle_alpha   90.00
_cell.angle_beta   90.00
_cell.angle_gamma   90.00
#
_symmetry.space_group_name_H-M   'P 1'
#
loop_
_entity.id
_entity.type
_entity.pdbx_description
1 polymer ?
#
loop_
_entity_poly.entity_id
_entity_poly.type
_entity_poly.pdbx_seq_one_letter_code
_entity_poly.pdbx_strand_id
1 'polypeptide(L)'
;MLIAFLVLAAQFESFVHPFTIMLTVPVAVAGALLGLEVMGLNQSIYSQIGLIMLIGLAAKNGILIVEFINQLRDEGVDFREAILQASEQRLRPIVMTALATVMGALPLMLGKGAGYETRMVVGVVIVFGVTLATLVTLFLVPMVYALISRHTGSISDVSRCLESQLNPAENKEIADIAPAAKMR
;
A
#
# COMPACT_ATOMS: atom_id res chain seq x y z
N MET A 1 3.93 -11.63 9.25
CA MET A 1 2.84 -10.64 9.47
C MET A 1 3.22 -9.61 10.52
N LEU A 2 3.49 -10.00 11.78
CA LEU A 2 3.78 -9.06 12.89
C LEU A 2 5.02 -8.19 12.61
N ILE A 3 6.12 -8.79 12.13
CA ILE A 3 7.34 -8.06 11.77
C ILE A 3 7.07 -7.05 10.65
N ALA A 4 6.34 -7.43 9.61
CA ALA A 4 5.97 -6.52 8.53
C ALA A 4 5.12 -5.34 9.03
N PHE A 5 4.17 -5.61 9.93
CA PHE A 5 3.37 -4.57 10.57
C PHE A 5 4.22 -3.59 11.38
N LEU A 6 5.15 -4.10 12.20
CA LEU A 6 6.04 -3.26 13.01
C LEU A 6 6.95 -2.38 12.15
N VAL A 7 7.52 -2.93 11.07
CA VAL A 7 8.35 -2.16 10.14
C VAL A 7 7.53 -1.06 9.47
N LEU A 8 6.31 -1.38 9.01
CA LEU A 8 5.41 -0.39 8.42
C LEU A 8 4.96 0.67 9.43
N ALA A 9 4.68 0.28 10.67
CA ALA A 9 4.31 1.22 11.73
C ALA A 9 5.46 2.18 12.06
N ALA A 10 6.69 1.68 12.07
CA ALA A 10 7.88 2.51 12.26
C ALA A 10 8.12 3.48 11.07
N GLN A 11 7.84 3.05 9.85
CA GLN A 11 8.05 3.87 8.66
C GLN A 11 7.02 4.99 8.51
N PHE A 12 5.76 4.73 8.86
CA PHE A 12 4.68 5.71 8.72
C PHE A 12 4.41 6.52 10.00
N GLU A 13 5.12 6.24 11.10
CA GLU A 13 4.89 6.86 12.42
C GLU A 13 3.41 6.89 12.85
N SER A 14 2.62 5.95 12.31
CA SER A 14 1.17 5.84 12.51
C SER A 14 0.75 4.37 12.46
N PHE A 15 -0.22 3.98 13.28
CA PHE A 15 -0.78 2.63 13.27
C PHE A 15 -1.91 2.46 12.24
N VAL A 16 -2.48 3.55 11.77
CA VAL A 16 -3.64 3.55 10.85
C VAL A 16 -3.22 3.15 9.43
N HIS A 17 -2.11 3.69 8.95
CA HIS A 17 -1.62 3.42 7.59
C HIS A 17 -1.19 1.95 7.41
N PRO A 18 -0.37 1.36 8.32
CA PRO A 18 -0.05 -0.06 8.26
C PRO A 18 -1.26 -0.97 8.32
N PHE A 19 -2.25 -0.64 9.13
CA PHE A 19 -3.49 -1.42 9.22
C PHE A 19 -4.24 -1.46 7.89
N THR A 20 -4.35 -0.33 7.21
CA THR A 20 -4.98 -0.24 5.87
C THR A 20 -4.25 -1.13 4.85
N ILE A 21 -2.92 -1.11 4.87
CA ILE A 21 -2.09 -1.93 3.97
C ILE A 21 -2.23 -3.42 4.30
N MET A 22 -2.19 -3.78 5.58
CA MET A 22 -2.31 -5.18 6.01
C MET A 22 -3.66 -5.81 5.67
N LEU A 23 -4.70 -5.00 5.51
CA LEU A 23 -6.03 -5.49 5.09
C LEU A 23 -6.04 -6.02 3.64
N THR A 24 -5.08 -5.63 2.81
CA THR A 24 -4.94 -6.15 1.44
C THR A 24 -4.36 -7.56 1.40
N VAL A 25 -3.62 -7.96 2.43
CA VAL A 25 -2.92 -9.25 2.49
C VAL A 25 -3.87 -10.45 2.54
N PRO A 26 -4.92 -10.48 3.39
CA PRO A 26 -5.89 -11.57 3.38
C PRO A 26 -6.55 -11.77 2.02
N VAL A 27 -6.81 -10.69 1.28
CA VAL A 27 -7.38 -10.75 -0.07
C VAL A 27 -6.41 -11.38 -1.05
N ALA A 28 -5.13 -11.02 -0.99
CA ALA A 28 -4.08 -11.61 -1.80
C ALA A 28 -3.97 -13.12 -1.55
N VAL A 29 -3.97 -13.53 -0.28
CA VAL A 29 -3.93 -14.95 0.13
C VAL A 29 -5.16 -15.70 -0.37
N ALA A 30 -6.36 -15.13 -0.23
CA ALA A 30 -7.58 -15.72 -0.76
C ALA A 30 -7.50 -15.94 -2.29
N GLY A 31 -6.97 -14.95 -3.03
CA GLY A 31 -6.74 -15.06 -4.47
C GLY A 31 -5.78 -16.19 -4.84
N ALA A 32 -4.71 -16.35 -4.10
CA ALA A 32 -3.74 -17.42 -4.31
C ALA A 32 -4.35 -18.80 -4.02
N LEU A 33 -5.12 -18.95 -2.94
CA LEU A 33 -5.80 -20.19 -2.60
C LEU A 33 -6.84 -20.57 -3.64
N LEU A 34 -7.64 -19.61 -4.12
CA LEU A 34 -8.57 -19.83 -5.23
C LEU A 34 -7.83 -20.28 -6.49
N GLY A 35 -6.68 -19.69 -6.81
CA GLY A 35 -5.85 -20.12 -7.94
C GLY A 35 -5.38 -21.56 -7.83
N LEU A 36 -4.95 -21.99 -6.65
CA LEU A 36 -4.55 -23.39 -6.39
C LEU A 36 -5.73 -24.34 -6.55
N GLU A 37 -6.90 -23.99 -6.05
CA GLU A 37 -8.12 -24.80 -6.14
C GLU A 37 -8.59 -24.94 -7.60
N VAL A 38 -8.62 -23.84 -8.35
CA VAL A 38 -9.00 -23.84 -9.78
C VAL A 38 -8.06 -24.71 -10.62
N MET A 39 -6.77 -24.73 -10.29
CA MET A 39 -5.77 -25.55 -10.96
C MET A 39 -5.68 -26.99 -10.44
N GLY A 40 -6.49 -27.36 -9.43
CA GLY A 40 -6.48 -28.67 -8.82
C GLY A 40 -5.18 -29.03 -8.09
N LEU A 41 -4.45 -28.01 -7.60
CA LEU A 41 -3.17 -28.19 -6.92
C LEU A 41 -3.37 -28.23 -5.40
N ASN A 42 -2.74 -29.21 -4.77
CA ASN A 42 -2.75 -29.32 -3.32
C ASN A 42 -1.82 -28.32 -2.64
N GLN A 43 -2.15 -27.94 -1.42
CA GLN A 43 -1.26 -27.14 -0.60
C GLN A 43 0.02 -27.93 -0.27
N SER A 44 1.14 -27.32 -0.55
CA SER A 44 2.48 -27.88 -0.33
C SER A 44 3.39 -26.86 0.35
N ILE A 45 4.58 -27.26 0.75
CA ILE A 45 5.60 -26.33 1.29
C ILE A 45 5.91 -25.21 0.26
N TYR A 46 5.86 -25.54 -1.03
CA TYR A 46 6.12 -24.58 -2.11
C TYR A 46 4.98 -23.55 -2.24
N SER A 47 3.73 -23.94 -2.00
CA SER A 47 2.63 -22.96 -1.95
C SER A 47 2.77 -22.00 -0.78
N GLN A 48 3.26 -22.47 0.37
CA GLN A 48 3.54 -21.61 1.53
C GLN A 48 4.65 -20.60 1.25
N ILE A 49 5.74 -21.03 0.58
CA ILE A 49 6.80 -20.12 0.12
C ILE A 49 6.23 -19.07 -0.84
N GLY A 50 5.41 -19.49 -1.81
CA GLY A 50 4.73 -18.60 -2.74
C GLY A 50 3.83 -17.58 -2.01
N LEU A 51 3.09 -18.01 -0.98
CA LEU A 51 2.26 -17.12 -0.16
C LEU A 51 3.10 -16.09 0.61
N ILE A 52 4.24 -16.47 1.17
CA ILE A 52 5.14 -15.52 1.86
C ILE A 52 5.66 -14.46 0.88
N MET A 53 6.06 -14.87 -0.33
CA MET A 53 6.47 -13.93 -1.38
C MET A 53 5.33 -13.01 -1.80
N LEU A 54 4.12 -13.56 -1.94
CA LEU A 54 2.92 -12.81 -2.31
C LEU A 54 2.56 -11.73 -1.29
N ILE A 55 2.72 -11.99 0.01
CA ILE A 55 2.49 -11.01 1.07
C ILE A 55 3.36 -9.77 0.86
N GLY A 56 4.65 -9.95 0.55
CA GLY A 56 5.56 -8.84 0.25
C GLY A 56 5.17 -8.06 -1.00
N LEU A 57 4.75 -8.76 -2.06
CA LEU A 57 4.32 -8.14 -3.32
C LEU A 57 3.00 -7.34 -3.15
N ALA A 58 2.04 -7.90 -2.40
CA ALA A 58 0.77 -7.25 -2.13
C ALA A 58 0.94 -6.00 -1.25
N ALA A 59 1.73 -6.10 -0.18
CA ALA A 59 2.02 -4.97 0.71
C ALA A 59 2.66 -3.80 -0.05
N LYS A 60 3.60 -4.06 -0.97
CA LYS A 60 4.26 -3.04 -1.78
C LYS A 60 3.27 -2.14 -2.52
N ASN A 61 2.24 -2.71 -3.13
CA ASN A 61 1.25 -1.94 -3.88
C ASN A 61 0.43 -1.01 -2.96
N GLY A 62 0.06 -1.51 -1.77
CA GLY A 62 -0.63 -0.71 -0.76
C GLY A 62 0.23 0.44 -0.22
N ILE A 63 1.51 0.18 0.06
CA ILE A 63 2.46 1.19 0.53
C ILE A 63 2.54 2.36 -0.46
N LEU A 64 2.73 2.08 -1.75
CA LEU A 64 2.89 3.10 -2.78
C LEU A 64 1.68 4.05 -2.90
N ILE A 65 0.46 3.56 -2.69
CA ILE A 65 -0.76 4.38 -2.71
C ILE A 65 -0.81 5.26 -1.47
N VAL A 66 -0.66 4.66 -0.28
CA VAL A 66 -0.78 5.37 1.00
C VAL A 66 0.30 6.45 1.14
N GLU A 67 1.55 6.14 0.79
CA GLU A 67 2.67 7.09 0.81
C GLU A 67 2.40 8.30 -0.09
N PHE A 68 1.87 8.08 -1.28
CA PHE A 68 1.57 9.15 -2.21
C PHE A 68 0.37 10.00 -1.78
N ILE A 69 -0.65 9.39 -1.15
CA ILE A 69 -1.74 10.16 -0.53
C ILE A 69 -1.20 11.07 0.57
N ASN A 70 -0.30 10.56 1.43
CA ASN A 70 0.31 11.35 2.48
C ASN A 70 1.14 12.51 1.91
N GLN A 71 1.94 12.26 0.87
CA GLN A 71 2.72 13.29 0.20
C GLN A 71 1.83 14.42 -0.34
N LEU A 72 0.73 14.11 -1.02
CA LEU A 72 -0.21 15.13 -1.51
C LEU A 72 -0.89 15.92 -0.39
N ARG A 73 -1.18 15.26 0.74
CA ARG A 73 -1.71 15.94 1.93
C ARG A 73 -0.68 16.90 2.55
N ASP A 74 0.58 16.52 2.57
CA ASP A 74 1.67 17.37 3.06
C ASP A 74 1.90 18.59 2.16
N GLU A 75 1.61 18.46 0.86
CA GLU A 75 1.60 19.59 -0.11
C GLU A 75 0.38 20.52 0.05
N GLY A 76 -0.55 20.20 0.97
CA GLY A 76 -1.72 21.02 1.29
C GLY A 76 -2.94 20.76 0.41
N VAL A 77 -2.98 19.66 -0.34
CA VAL A 77 -4.14 19.25 -1.12
C VAL A 77 -5.25 18.76 -0.19
N ASP A 78 -6.50 19.12 -0.49
CA ASP A 78 -7.66 18.66 0.29
C ASP A 78 -7.72 17.13 0.38
N PHE A 79 -8.11 16.62 1.55
CA PHE A 79 -8.10 15.18 1.85
C PHE A 79 -8.76 14.31 0.77
N ARG A 80 -9.91 14.76 0.28
CA ARG A 80 -10.69 14.04 -0.73
C ARG A 80 -10.03 14.06 -2.10
N GLU A 81 -9.47 15.21 -2.44
CA GLU A 81 -8.79 15.43 -3.70
C GLU A 81 -7.45 14.70 -3.75
N ALA A 82 -6.71 14.66 -2.63
CA ALA A 82 -5.47 13.90 -2.49
C ALA A 82 -5.69 12.38 -2.75
N ILE A 83 -6.77 11.81 -2.21
CA ILE A 83 -7.10 10.39 -2.46
C ILE A 83 -7.42 10.13 -3.93
N LEU A 84 -8.19 10.99 -4.58
CA LEU A 84 -8.56 10.84 -5.99
C LEU A 84 -7.34 10.97 -6.90
N GLN A 85 -6.54 12.01 -6.70
CA GLN A 85 -5.32 12.25 -7.47
C GLN A 85 -4.29 11.15 -7.28
N ALA A 86 -4.10 10.68 -6.04
CA ALA A 86 -3.18 9.57 -5.77
C ALA A 86 -3.62 8.29 -6.46
N SER A 87 -4.92 7.97 -6.41
CA SER A 87 -5.46 6.78 -7.07
C SER A 87 -5.28 6.84 -8.58
N GLU A 88 -5.55 7.99 -9.21
CA GLU A 88 -5.41 8.17 -10.64
C GLU A 88 -3.95 8.09 -11.11
N GLN A 89 -3.05 8.80 -10.43
CA GLN A 89 -1.63 8.85 -10.81
C GLN A 89 -0.90 7.53 -10.56
N ARG A 90 -1.26 6.80 -9.50
CA ARG A 90 -0.62 5.52 -9.14
C ARG A 90 -1.23 4.30 -9.84
N LEU A 91 -2.40 4.43 -10.45
CA LEU A 91 -3.04 3.34 -11.19
C LEU A 91 -2.12 2.76 -12.28
N ARG A 92 -1.56 3.61 -13.13
CA ARG A 92 -0.69 3.19 -14.24
C ARG A 92 0.55 2.43 -13.77
N PRO A 93 1.40 2.95 -12.85
CA PRO A 93 2.56 2.24 -12.35
C PRO A 93 2.22 0.90 -11.68
N ILE A 94 1.13 0.84 -10.92
CA ILE A 94 0.72 -0.39 -10.22
C ILE A 94 0.28 -1.46 -11.23
N VAL A 95 -0.51 -1.10 -12.22
CA VAL A 95 -0.93 -2.04 -13.27
C VAL A 95 0.28 -2.52 -14.09
N MET A 96 1.21 -1.63 -14.44
CA MET A 96 2.43 -2.03 -15.15
C MET A 96 3.28 -3.02 -14.36
N THR A 97 3.49 -2.77 -13.06
CA THR A 97 4.27 -3.69 -12.22
C THR A 97 3.54 -5.00 -11.97
N ALA A 98 2.23 -4.99 -11.82
CA ALA A 98 1.42 -6.21 -11.70
C ALA A 98 1.49 -7.06 -12.96
N LEU A 99 1.31 -6.45 -14.13
CA LEU A 99 1.44 -7.14 -15.42
C LEU A 99 2.86 -7.71 -15.61
N ALA A 100 3.90 -6.94 -15.31
CA ALA A 100 5.28 -7.42 -15.40
C ALA A 100 5.52 -8.62 -14.47
N THR A 101 4.99 -8.58 -13.25
CA THR A 101 5.10 -9.68 -12.28
C THR A 101 4.36 -10.94 -12.76
N VAL A 102 3.14 -10.77 -13.26
CA VAL A 102 2.32 -11.87 -13.81
C VAL A 102 3.02 -12.49 -15.02
N MET A 103 3.48 -11.68 -15.98
CA MET A 103 4.19 -12.15 -17.17
C MET A 103 5.51 -12.86 -16.80
N GLY A 104 6.23 -12.35 -15.79
CA GLY A 104 7.45 -12.99 -15.28
C GLY A 104 7.19 -14.32 -14.57
N ALA A 105 6.00 -14.51 -13.98
CA ALA A 105 5.60 -15.76 -13.32
C ALA A 105 5.01 -16.79 -14.31
N LEU A 106 4.54 -16.39 -15.49
CA LEU A 106 4.01 -17.32 -16.50
C LEU A 106 4.96 -18.45 -16.89
N PRO A 107 6.26 -18.23 -17.13
CA PRO A 107 7.17 -19.32 -17.47
C PRO A 107 7.34 -20.32 -16.32
N LEU A 108 7.18 -19.93 -15.06
CA LEU A 108 7.18 -20.86 -13.92
C LEU A 108 5.95 -21.79 -13.98
N MET A 109 4.82 -21.25 -14.43
CA MET A 109 3.56 -21.99 -14.53
C MET A 109 3.49 -22.92 -15.75
N LEU A 110 4.11 -22.52 -16.88
CA LEU A 110 4.05 -23.25 -18.15
C LEU A 110 5.28 -24.14 -18.40
N GLY A 111 6.34 -23.98 -17.64
CA GLY A 111 7.60 -24.70 -17.83
C GLY A 111 7.44 -26.21 -17.63
N LYS A 112 8.06 -27.01 -18.50
CA LYS A 112 8.11 -28.48 -18.41
C LYS A 112 9.53 -28.94 -18.06
N GLY A 113 9.67 -30.05 -17.36
CA GLY A 113 10.97 -30.61 -17.00
C GLY A 113 11.10 -30.98 -15.52
N ALA A 114 12.32 -31.32 -15.08
CA ALA A 114 12.57 -31.68 -13.69
C ALA A 114 12.17 -30.58 -12.72
N GLY A 115 11.41 -30.91 -11.67
CA GLY A 115 10.91 -29.95 -10.68
C GLY A 115 9.79 -29.02 -11.20
N TYR A 116 9.14 -29.38 -12.29
CA TYR A 116 8.02 -28.62 -12.85
C TYR A 116 6.88 -28.42 -11.84
N GLU A 117 6.47 -29.47 -11.14
CA GLU A 117 5.35 -29.43 -10.19
C GLU A 117 5.55 -28.36 -9.11
N THR A 118 6.75 -28.27 -8.57
CA THR A 118 7.08 -27.32 -7.50
C THR A 118 7.07 -25.87 -7.99
N ARG A 119 7.61 -25.63 -9.18
CA ARG A 119 7.65 -24.30 -9.81
C ARG A 119 6.26 -23.84 -10.24
N MET A 120 5.44 -24.76 -10.75
CA MET A 120 4.06 -24.48 -11.16
C MET A 120 3.22 -23.99 -9.99
N VAL A 121 3.32 -24.63 -8.82
CA VAL A 121 2.61 -24.21 -7.61
C VAL A 121 2.95 -22.76 -7.24
N VAL A 122 4.23 -22.41 -7.20
CA VAL A 122 4.67 -21.03 -6.91
C VAL A 122 4.19 -20.05 -7.99
N GLY A 123 4.27 -20.43 -9.25
CA GLY A 123 3.79 -19.62 -10.37
C GLY A 123 2.28 -19.31 -10.27
N VAL A 124 1.46 -20.32 -9.97
CA VAL A 124 0.01 -20.18 -9.79
C VAL A 124 -0.31 -19.24 -8.64
N VAL A 125 0.33 -19.42 -7.48
CA VAL A 125 0.14 -18.55 -6.31
C VAL A 125 0.44 -17.10 -6.65
N ILE A 126 1.54 -16.83 -7.36
CA ILE A 126 1.91 -15.45 -7.73
C ILE A 126 0.92 -14.89 -8.76
N VAL A 127 0.63 -15.60 -9.84
CA VAL A 127 -0.25 -15.11 -10.92
C VAL A 127 -1.64 -14.77 -10.39
N PHE A 128 -2.30 -15.72 -9.74
CA PHE A 128 -3.66 -15.51 -9.23
C PHE A 128 -3.68 -14.56 -8.03
N GLY A 129 -2.72 -14.70 -7.11
CA GLY A 129 -2.63 -13.85 -5.92
C GLY A 129 -2.35 -12.39 -6.28
N VAL A 130 -1.37 -12.09 -7.13
CA VAL A 130 -1.06 -10.73 -7.55
C VAL A 130 -2.19 -10.12 -8.36
N THR A 131 -2.80 -10.87 -9.27
CA THR A 131 -3.92 -10.37 -10.09
C THR A 131 -5.08 -9.95 -9.23
N LEU A 132 -5.55 -10.84 -8.32
CA LEU A 132 -6.66 -10.51 -7.44
C LEU A 132 -6.29 -9.41 -6.44
N ALA A 133 -5.10 -9.52 -5.83
CA ALA A 133 -4.61 -8.49 -4.91
C ALA A 133 -4.58 -7.11 -5.57
N THR A 134 -4.04 -6.99 -6.77
CA THR A 134 -3.93 -5.69 -7.46
C THR A 134 -5.29 -5.11 -7.77
N LEU A 135 -6.23 -5.93 -8.29
CA LEU A 135 -7.59 -5.47 -8.58
C LEU A 135 -8.29 -4.97 -7.32
N VAL A 136 -8.22 -5.73 -6.24
CA VAL A 136 -8.90 -5.35 -5.00
C VAL A 136 -8.18 -4.20 -4.30
N THR A 137 -6.86 -4.19 -4.23
CA THR A 137 -6.07 -3.13 -3.58
C THR A 137 -6.36 -1.77 -4.19
N LEU A 138 -6.54 -1.70 -5.50
CA LEU A 138 -6.81 -0.46 -6.22
C LEU A 138 -8.09 0.24 -5.74
N PHE A 139 -9.10 -0.55 -5.34
CA PHE A 139 -10.37 -0.03 -4.80
C PHE A 139 -10.38 0.01 -3.27
N LEU A 140 -9.86 -1.02 -2.64
CA LEU A 140 -9.92 -1.21 -1.20
C LEU A 140 -9.06 -0.20 -0.44
N VAL A 141 -7.84 0.06 -0.90
CA VAL A 141 -6.92 0.98 -0.21
C VAL A 141 -7.48 2.41 -0.16
N PRO A 142 -7.91 3.05 -1.27
CA PRO A 142 -8.50 4.38 -1.21
C PRO A 142 -9.77 4.43 -0.36
N MET A 143 -10.61 3.38 -0.45
CA MET A 143 -11.86 3.30 0.30
C MET A 143 -11.61 3.18 1.82
N VAL A 144 -10.73 2.27 2.22
CA VAL A 144 -10.39 2.06 3.64
C VAL A 144 -9.65 3.26 4.19
N TYR A 145 -8.73 3.84 3.40
CA TYR A 145 -8.03 5.06 3.78
C TYR A 145 -9.02 6.22 4.01
N ALA A 146 -9.98 6.43 3.11
CA ALA A 146 -11.00 7.44 3.26
C ALA A 146 -11.88 7.24 4.51
N LEU A 147 -12.13 5.99 4.90
CA LEU A 147 -12.96 5.65 6.05
C LEU A 147 -12.21 5.86 7.38
N ILE A 148 -10.96 5.40 7.45
CA ILE A 148 -10.20 5.35 8.71
C ILE A 148 -9.43 6.67 8.94
N SER A 149 -8.78 7.20 7.90
CA SER A 149 -7.91 8.38 8.03
C SER A 149 -8.66 9.72 8.03
N ARG A 150 -9.97 9.72 7.92
CA ARG A 150 -10.79 10.95 7.96
C ARG A 150 -10.58 11.74 9.26
N HIS A 151 -10.23 11.08 10.35
CA HIS A 151 -10.02 11.69 11.66
C HIS A 151 -8.54 11.75 12.08
N THR A 152 -7.63 11.29 11.22
CA THR A 152 -6.19 11.28 11.52
C THR A 152 -5.54 12.44 10.76
N GLY A 153 -4.91 13.36 11.50
CA GLY A 153 -4.12 14.46 10.92
C GLY A 153 -2.93 13.94 10.09
N SER A 154 -2.38 14.80 9.25
CA SER A 154 -1.12 14.52 8.55
C SER A 154 0.05 14.49 9.54
N ILE A 155 1.15 13.80 9.17
CA ILE A 155 2.40 13.78 9.96
C ILE A 155 2.93 15.22 10.08
N SER A 156 2.77 16.04 9.05
CA SER A 156 3.15 17.45 9.05
C SER A 156 2.30 18.30 10.03
N ASP A 157 1.06 17.91 10.33
CA ASP A 157 0.24 18.60 11.32
C ASP A 157 0.77 18.38 12.74
N VAL A 158 1.28 17.20 13.02
CA VAL A 158 1.90 16.86 14.31
C VAL A 158 3.24 17.59 14.46
N SER A 159 4.07 17.61 13.43
CA SER A 159 5.35 18.34 13.46
C SER A 159 5.15 19.85 13.57
N ARG A 160 4.19 20.45 12.85
CA ARG A 160 3.83 21.88 13.01
C ARG A 160 3.29 22.18 14.41
N CYS A 161 2.49 21.28 14.97
CA CYS A 161 2.00 21.45 16.35
C CYS A 161 3.14 21.40 17.38
N LEU A 162 4.12 20.50 17.18
CA LEU A 162 5.33 20.43 18.01
C LEU A 162 6.22 21.66 17.82
N GLU A 163 6.48 22.11 16.60
CA GLU A 163 7.24 23.33 16.34
C GLU A 163 6.56 24.56 16.95
N SER A 164 5.24 24.66 16.88
CA SER A 164 4.49 25.75 17.49
C SER A 164 4.59 25.76 19.03
N GLN A 165 4.81 24.61 19.64
CA GLN A 165 4.99 24.46 21.08
C GLN A 165 6.44 24.67 21.53
N LEU A 166 7.40 24.30 20.65
CA LEU A 166 8.83 24.45 20.94
C LEU A 166 9.33 25.89 20.75
N ASN A 167 8.70 26.65 19.85
CA ASN A 167 9.11 28.03 19.55
C ASN A 167 7.96 29.05 19.65
N PRO A 168 7.35 29.22 20.85
CA PRO A 168 6.20 30.12 21.03
C PRO A 168 6.53 31.61 20.82
N ALA A 169 7.83 31.98 20.86
CA ALA A 169 8.29 33.36 20.65
C ALA A 169 8.28 33.76 19.18
N GLU A 170 8.70 32.90 18.28
CA GLU A 170 8.76 33.14 16.83
C GLU A 170 7.35 33.18 16.21
N ASN A 171 6.43 32.38 16.73
CA ASN A 171 5.01 32.40 16.30
C ASN A 171 4.28 33.69 16.69
N LYS A 172 4.64 34.34 17.78
CA LYS A 172 4.10 35.66 18.15
C LYS A 172 4.58 36.76 17.21
N GLU A 173 5.84 36.69 16.77
CA GLU A 173 6.43 37.67 15.87
C GLU A 173 5.83 37.56 14.45
N ILE A 174 5.55 36.34 13.97
CA ILE A 174 4.89 36.08 12.68
C ILE A 174 3.40 36.52 12.73
N ALA A 175 2.72 36.28 13.84
CA ALA A 175 1.33 36.70 14.02
C ALA A 175 1.17 38.23 14.08
N ASP A 176 2.14 38.95 14.61
CA ASP A 176 2.13 40.43 14.65
C ASP A 176 2.48 41.07 13.30
N ILE A 177 3.19 40.37 12.42
CA ILE A 177 3.54 40.85 11.07
C ILE A 177 2.45 40.57 10.03
N ALA A 178 1.65 39.55 10.24
CA ALA A 178 0.59 39.11 9.29
C ALA A 178 -0.51 40.15 9.01
N PRO A 179 -1.00 40.97 9.97
CA PRO A 179 -2.02 41.97 9.69
C PRO A 179 -1.53 43.14 8.82
N ALA A 180 -0.22 43.45 8.82
CA ALA A 180 0.32 44.55 8.05
C ALA A 180 0.44 44.27 6.54
N ALA A 181 0.50 43.02 6.12
CA ALA A 181 0.58 42.62 4.71
C ALA A 181 -0.76 42.63 3.97
N LYS A 182 -1.90 42.67 4.70
CA LYS A 182 -3.27 42.62 4.14
C LYS A 182 -3.87 44.01 3.86
N MET A 183 -3.10 45.10 4.14
CA MET A 183 -3.54 46.49 3.91
C MET A 183 -2.73 47.21 2.80
N ARG A 184 -2.06 46.49 1.91
CA ARG A 184 -1.45 47.08 0.73
C ARG A 184 -2.00 46.52 -0.56
#